data_17db6952c22ff0ef9acaee30a5dc44f1
#
_entry.id   17db6952c22ff0ef9acaee30a5dc44f1
#
_cell.length_a   1.000
_cell.length_b   1.000
_cell.length_c   1.000
_cell.angle_alpha   90.00
_cell.angle_beta   90.00
_cell.angle_gamma   90.00
#
_symmetry.space_group_name_H-M   'P 1'
#
loop_
_entity.id
_entity.type
_entity.pdbx_description
1 polymer ?
#
loop_
_entity_poly.entity_id
_entity_poly.type
_entity_poly.pdbx_seq_one_letter_code
_entity_poly.pdbx_strand_id
1 'polypeptide(L)'
;MDQVYVAVRERILTGELARGSHLRQEELAAELGVSRTPLREALRRLASEGLVEFNPNRGATVSRDDVANFWHAWAARVAIEPGAARLAAQVCDPEAIAGLRALIGEQRAGVDRGGDTYTANRDFHLALVAASGNPHLVRFAETLWVPRIARRIYSLQAVDPGRVLAWADDHDRIVDAIAETDGDLAAALTREHIAASPPPSGDPGEAALSGQLDRQLEGDDRAGPGGGADVDAAPGQV
;
A
#
# COMPACT_ATOMS: atom_id res chain seq x y z
N MET A 1 15.85 -11.32 -23.68
CA MET A 1 16.09 -10.82 -22.32
C MET A 1 14.82 -10.87 -21.50
N ASP A 2 13.69 -10.39 -22.00
CA ASP A 2 12.40 -10.41 -21.28
C ASP A 2 11.87 -11.83 -20.95
N GLN A 3 12.13 -12.81 -21.80
CA GLN A 3 11.69 -14.20 -21.57
C GLN A 3 12.31 -14.84 -20.31
N VAL A 4 13.60 -14.61 -20.05
CA VAL A 4 14.29 -15.12 -18.86
C VAL A 4 13.73 -14.46 -17.59
N TYR A 5 13.53 -13.16 -17.65
CA TYR A 5 12.90 -12.42 -16.55
C TYR A 5 11.49 -12.95 -16.25
N VAL A 6 10.64 -13.11 -17.28
CA VAL A 6 9.27 -13.60 -17.11
C VAL A 6 9.28 -15.02 -16.52
N ALA A 7 10.11 -15.93 -17.05
CA ALA A 7 10.20 -17.32 -16.59
C ALA A 7 10.63 -17.41 -15.12
N VAL A 8 11.68 -16.67 -14.71
CA VAL A 8 12.13 -16.68 -13.31
C VAL A 8 11.08 -16.04 -12.40
N ARG A 9 10.45 -14.96 -12.85
CA ARG A 9 9.39 -14.28 -12.12
C ARG A 9 8.21 -15.21 -11.84
N GLU A 10 7.70 -15.92 -12.85
CA GLU A 10 6.61 -16.87 -12.68
C GLU A 10 6.97 -17.98 -11.69
N ARG A 11 8.17 -18.57 -11.79
CA ARG A 11 8.63 -19.63 -10.88
C ARG A 11 8.72 -19.14 -9.41
N ILE A 12 9.04 -17.86 -9.18
CA ILE A 12 9.01 -17.26 -7.86
C ILE A 12 7.57 -17.06 -7.38
N LEU A 13 6.69 -16.56 -8.26
CA LEU A 13 5.30 -16.26 -7.91
C LEU A 13 4.46 -17.52 -7.62
N THR A 14 4.72 -18.60 -8.37
CA THR A 14 4.07 -19.91 -8.17
C THR A 14 4.65 -20.69 -6.98
N GLY A 15 5.77 -20.22 -6.39
CA GLY A 15 6.44 -20.92 -5.30
C GLY A 15 7.35 -22.07 -5.74
N GLU A 16 7.51 -22.34 -7.04
CA GLU A 16 8.47 -23.32 -7.58
C GLU A 16 9.89 -22.98 -7.11
N LEU A 17 10.26 -21.67 -7.18
CA LEU A 17 11.44 -21.16 -6.51
C LEU A 17 11.02 -20.67 -5.12
N ALA A 18 11.23 -21.49 -4.10
CA ALA A 18 10.73 -21.25 -2.75
C ALA A 18 11.30 -19.95 -2.13
N ARG A 19 10.50 -19.28 -1.31
CA ARG A 19 10.91 -18.08 -0.57
C ARG A 19 12.13 -18.37 0.31
N GLY A 20 13.09 -17.47 0.31
CA GLY A 20 14.34 -17.61 1.04
C GLY A 20 15.31 -18.65 0.45
N SER A 21 14.93 -19.35 -0.62
CA SER A 21 15.83 -20.28 -1.28
C SER A 21 16.96 -19.55 -2.00
N HIS A 22 18.11 -20.20 -2.03
CA HIS A 22 19.27 -19.70 -2.76
C HIS A 22 19.11 -19.99 -4.26
N LEU A 23 19.23 -18.97 -5.08
CA LEU A 23 19.20 -19.10 -6.54
C LEU A 23 20.57 -19.47 -7.05
N ARG A 24 20.79 -20.76 -7.31
CA ARG A 24 22.03 -21.26 -7.90
C ARG A 24 22.06 -20.88 -9.38
N GLN A 25 22.74 -19.76 -9.66
CA GLN A 25 22.68 -19.13 -10.99
C GLN A 25 23.16 -20.06 -12.12
N GLU A 26 24.09 -20.98 -11.84
CA GLU A 26 24.59 -21.94 -12.85
C GLU A 26 23.53 -22.99 -13.19
N GLU A 27 22.88 -23.56 -12.18
CA GLU A 27 21.80 -24.54 -12.35
C GLU A 27 20.61 -23.90 -13.06
N LEU A 28 20.18 -22.73 -12.57
CA LEU A 28 19.04 -21.99 -13.12
C LEU A 28 19.26 -21.54 -14.57
N ALA A 29 20.49 -21.13 -14.93
CA ALA A 29 20.84 -20.79 -16.31
C ALA A 29 20.79 -22.00 -17.22
N ALA A 30 21.30 -23.17 -16.75
CA ALA A 30 21.25 -24.42 -17.49
C ALA A 30 19.80 -24.89 -17.70
N GLU A 31 18.95 -24.85 -16.68
CA GLU A 31 17.52 -25.20 -16.79
C GLU A 31 16.77 -24.32 -17.79
N LEU A 32 17.09 -23.02 -17.83
CA LEU A 32 16.45 -22.06 -18.74
C LEU A 32 17.09 -22.06 -20.15
N GLY A 33 18.16 -22.81 -20.37
CA GLY A 33 18.84 -22.87 -21.65
C GLY A 33 19.56 -21.58 -22.06
N VAL A 34 20.01 -20.78 -21.08
CA VAL A 34 20.61 -19.46 -21.30
C VAL A 34 22.00 -19.36 -20.67
N SER A 35 22.78 -18.35 -21.09
CA SER A 35 24.05 -18.04 -20.43
C SER A 35 23.81 -17.29 -19.12
N ARG A 36 24.84 -17.18 -18.27
CA ARG A 36 24.76 -16.49 -16.95
C ARG A 36 24.49 -14.99 -17.07
N THR A 37 24.87 -14.35 -18.17
CA THR A 37 24.72 -12.90 -18.35
C THR A 37 23.24 -12.48 -18.38
N PRO A 38 22.38 -12.97 -19.29
CA PRO A 38 20.97 -12.60 -19.32
C PRO A 38 20.24 -13.01 -18.02
N LEU A 39 20.64 -14.11 -17.38
CA LEU A 39 20.08 -14.48 -16.09
C LEU A 39 20.43 -13.46 -14.99
N ARG A 40 21.68 -13.01 -14.92
CA ARG A 40 22.09 -11.99 -13.93
C ARG A 40 21.37 -10.67 -14.12
N GLU A 41 21.13 -10.27 -15.37
CA GLU A 41 20.34 -9.07 -15.66
C GLU A 41 18.88 -9.24 -15.24
N ALA A 42 18.26 -10.38 -15.54
CA ALA A 42 16.92 -10.72 -15.06
C ALA A 42 16.84 -10.70 -13.53
N LEU A 43 17.81 -11.33 -12.85
CA LEU A 43 17.87 -11.33 -11.38
C LEU A 43 18.09 -9.93 -10.79
N ARG A 44 18.88 -9.05 -11.44
CA ARG A 44 19.02 -7.66 -11.02
C ARG A 44 17.70 -6.89 -11.13
N ARG A 45 16.97 -7.10 -12.23
CA ARG A 45 15.64 -6.53 -12.41
C ARG A 45 14.65 -7.06 -11.35
N LEU A 46 14.65 -8.36 -11.10
CA LEU A 46 13.86 -8.97 -10.02
C LEU A 46 14.26 -8.46 -8.64
N ALA A 47 15.54 -8.12 -8.44
CA ALA A 47 16.00 -7.52 -7.20
C ALA A 47 15.54 -6.06 -7.04
N SER A 48 15.50 -5.28 -8.12
CA SER A 48 14.90 -3.94 -8.08
C SER A 48 13.39 -3.98 -7.79
N GLU A 49 12.74 -5.09 -8.11
CA GLU A 49 11.33 -5.37 -7.82
C GLU A 49 11.12 -6.04 -6.45
N GLY A 50 12.19 -6.33 -5.70
CA GLY A 50 12.15 -6.95 -4.38
C GLY A 50 11.85 -8.45 -4.35
N LEU A 51 11.81 -9.12 -5.51
CA LEU A 51 11.59 -10.56 -5.63
C LEU A 51 12.83 -11.38 -5.29
N VAL A 52 14.01 -10.79 -5.48
CA VAL A 52 15.33 -11.38 -5.27
C VAL A 52 16.16 -10.45 -4.40
N GLU A 53 16.99 -11.02 -3.54
CA GLU A 53 17.98 -10.31 -2.76
C GLU A 53 19.37 -10.76 -3.15
N PHE A 54 20.30 -9.81 -3.32
CA PHE A 54 21.73 -10.10 -3.48
C PHE A 54 22.43 -9.94 -2.14
N ASN A 55 22.94 -11.04 -1.61
CA ASN A 55 23.75 -11.03 -0.39
C ASN A 55 25.24 -11.14 -0.77
N PRO A 56 26.13 -10.28 -0.23
CA PRO A 56 27.54 -10.26 -0.62
C PRO A 56 28.26 -11.62 -0.51
N ASN A 57 27.84 -12.46 0.45
CA ASN A 57 28.47 -13.75 0.75
C ASN A 57 27.60 -14.96 0.38
N ARG A 58 26.36 -14.76 -0.13
CA ARG A 58 25.41 -15.83 -0.40
C ARG A 58 24.83 -15.78 -1.82
N GLY A 59 25.26 -14.82 -2.65
CA GLY A 59 24.73 -14.67 -4.00
C GLY A 59 23.28 -14.18 -4.02
N ALA A 60 22.48 -14.69 -4.97
CA ALA A 60 21.07 -14.33 -5.11
C ALA A 60 20.18 -15.30 -4.33
N THR A 61 19.21 -14.77 -3.61
CA THR A 61 18.17 -15.54 -2.89
C THR A 61 16.79 -15.01 -3.26
N VAL A 62 15.78 -15.87 -3.29
CA VAL A 62 14.38 -15.41 -3.36
C VAL A 62 14.06 -14.62 -2.09
N SER A 63 13.46 -13.47 -2.21
CA SER A 63 13.12 -12.63 -1.06
C SER A 63 12.25 -13.43 -0.05
N ARG A 64 12.53 -13.22 1.23
CA ARG A 64 11.74 -13.79 2.32
C ARG A 64 10.56 -12.90 2.70
N ASP A 65 10.52 -11.69 2.12
CA ASP A 65 9.45 -10.76 2.44
C ASP A 65 8.10 -11.40 2.11
N ASP A 66 7.36 -11.64 3.15
CA ASP A 66 6.13 -12.41 3.14
C ASP A 66 4.98 -11.54 2.59
N VAL A 67 4.16 -12.13 1.71
CA VAL A 67 2.89 -11.52 1.30
C VAL A 67 2.01 -11.28 2.52
N ALA A 68 2.08 -12.16 3.53
CA ALA A 68 1.41 -11.95 4.82
C ALA A 68 1.84 -10.64 5.49
N ASN A 69 3.14 -10.26 5.42
CA ASN A 69 3.61 -8.99 5.97
C ASN A 69 3.01 -7.78 5.23
N PHE A 70 2.76 -7.92 3.93
CA PHE A 70 2.08 -6.88 3.17
C PHE A 70 0.59 -6.76 3.54
N TRP A 71 -0.12 -7.88 3.75
CA TRP A 71 -1.49 -7.88 4.24
C TRP A 71 -1.59 -7.18 5.61
N HIS A 72 -0.66 -7.47 6.51
CA HIS A 72 -0.60 -6.78 7.80
C HIS A 72 -0.31 -5.29 7.65
N ALA A 73 0.62 -4.90 6.78
CA ALA A 73 0.92 -3.49 6.51
C ALA A 73 -0.27 -2.77 5.86
N TRP A 74 -0.94 -3.42 4.91
CA TRP A 74 -2.15 -2.88 4.27
C TRP A 74 -3.29 -2.71 5.28
N ALA A 75 -3.58 -3.71 6.11
CA ALA A 75 -4.58 -3.63 7.16
C ALA A 75 -4.27 -2.51 8.17
N ALA A 76 -2.98 -2.34 8.54
CA ALA A 76 -2.55 -1.26 9.40
C ALA A 76 -2.74 0.13 8.73
N ARG A 77 -2.53 0.26 7.42
CA ARG A 77 -2.82 1.48 6.68
C ARG A 77 -4.32 1.82 6.70
N VAL A 78 -5.18 0.83 6.45
CA VAL A 78 -6.65 1.00 6.55
C VAL A 78 -7.08 1.46 7.95
N ALA A 79 -6.38 1.03 9.00
CA ALA A 79 -6.67 1.43 10.37
C ALA A 79 -6.15 2.84 10.72
N ILE A 80 -5.01 3.26 10.17
CA ILE A 80 -4.29 4.46 10.60
C ILE A 80 -4.55 5.67 9.68
N GLU A 81 -4.46 5.48 8.35
CA GLU A 81 -4.51 6.59 7.40
C GLU A 81 -5.85 7.35 7.38
N PRO A 82 -7.03 6.70 7.55
CA PRO A 82 -8.29 7.43 7.68
C PRO A 82 -8.34 8.36 8.90
N GLY A 83 -7.78 7.90 10.03
CA GLY A 83 -7.65 8.74 11.22
C GLY A 83 -6.72 9.93 11.01
N ALA A 84 -5.61 9.72 10.26
CA ALA A 84 -4.70 10.79 9.88
C ALA A 84 -5.37 11.82 8.95
N ALA A 85 -6.16 11.37 7.97
CA ALA A 85 -6.91 12.25 7.07
C ALA A 85 -7.93 13.13 7.84
N ARG A 86 -8.63 12.54 8.82
CA ARG A 86 -9.52 13.30 9.70
C ARG A 86 -8.79 14.41 10.47
N LEU A 87 -7.61 14.09 11.01
CA LEU A 87 -6.79 15.06 11.71
C LEU A 87 -6.23 16.12 10.74
N ALA A 88 -5.83 15.75 9.53
CA ALA A 88 -5.36 16.67 8.51
C ALA A 88 -6.45 17.72 8.16
N ALA A 89 -7.72 17.30 8.07
CA ALA A 89 -8.84 18.21 7.86
C ALA A 89 -9.03 19.17 9.05
N GLN A 90 -8.73 18.75 10.28
CA GLN A 90 -8.78 19.65 11.45
C GLN A 90 -7.65 20.67 11.47
N VAL A 91 -6.45 20.27 10.98
CA VAL A 91 -5.28 21.16 10.85
C VAL A 91 -5.47 22.12 9.68
N CYS A 92 -5.96 21.60 8.56
CA CYS A 92 -6.25 22.31 7.31
C CYS A 92 -5.12 23.25 6.86
N ASP A 93 -3.86 22.73 6.86
CA ASP A 93 -2.68 23.51 6.47
C ASP A 93 -2.65 23.71 4.94
N PRO A 94 -2.70 24.98 4.45
CA PRO A 94 -2.69 25.26 3.02
C PRO A 94 -1.42 24.77 2.30
N GLU A 95 -0.25 24.78 2.97
CA GLU A 95 1.01 24.29 2.37
C GLU A 95 0.98 22.76 2.21
N ALA A 96 0.48 22.04 3.21
CA ALA A 96 0.29 20.60 3.13
C ALA A 96 -0.70 20.22 2.02
N ILE A 97 -1.83 20.93 1.90
CA ILE A 97 -2.82 20.73 0.83
C ILE A 97 -2.20 20.96 -0.55
N ALA A 98 -1.43 22.04 -0.74
CA ALA A 98 -0.73 22.31 -1.99
C ALA A 98 0.29 21.22 -2.32
N GLY A 99 1.04 20.74 -1.33
CA GLY A 99 1.97 19.61 -1.47
C GLY A 99 1.29 18.32 -1.92
N LEU A 100 0.14 17.98 -1.32
CA LEU A 100 -0.66 16.81 -1.71
C LEU A 100 -1.12 16.92 -3.18
N ARG A 101 -1.64 18.08 -3.60
CA ARG A 101 -2.06 18.31 -4.99
C ARG A 101 -0.89 18.20 -5.97
N ALA A 102 0.31 18.66 -5.60
CA ALA A 102 1.50 18.51 -6.43
C ALA A 102 1.87 17.04 -6.65
N LEU A 103 1.81 16.19 -5.60
CA LEU A 103 2.06 14.76 -5.70
C LEU A 103 1.03 14.03 -6.58
N ILE A 104 -0.24 14.44 -6.54
CA ILE A 104 -1.28 13.93 -7.44
C ILE A 104 -0.93 14.29 -8.89
N GLY A 105 -0.49 15.52 -9.13
CA GLY A 105 -0.01 15.97 -10.45
C GLY A 105 1.18 15.14 -10.96
N GLU A 106 2.14 14.82 -10.09
CA GLU A 106 3.28 13.95 -10.42
C GLU A 106 2.84 12.53 -10.76
N GLN A 107 1.86 11.99 -10.03
CA GLN A 107 1.30 10.66 -10.30
C GLN A 107 0.67 10.59 -11.70
N ARG A 108 -0.17 11.58 -12.07
CA ARG A 108 -0.77 11.70 -13.40
C ARG A 108 0.29 11.86 -14.50
N ALA A 109 1.22 12.77 -14.30
CA ALA A 109 2.32 12.99 -15.25
C ALA A 109 3.24 11.75 -15.38
N GLY A 110 3.35 10.92 -14.35
CA GLY A 110 4.03 9.62 -14.40
C GLY A 110 3.37 8.63 -15.37
N VAL A 111 2.04 8.60 -15.40
CA VAL A 111 1.26 7.79 -16.37
C VAL A 111 1.57 8.20 -17.80
N ASP A 112 1.49 9.50 -18.10
CA ASP A 112 1.71 10.03 -19.45
C ASP A 112 3.12 9.75 -19.98
N ARG A 113 4.11 9.73 -19.09
CA ARG A 113 5.51 9.44 -19.44
C ARG A 113 5.85 7.96 -19.46
N GLY A 114 4.92 7.06 -19.08
CA GLY A 114 5.20 5.63 -18.86
C GLY A 114 6.23 5.40 -17.75
N GLY A 115 6.25 6.29 -16.75
CA GLY A 115 7.22 6.31 -15.67
C GLY A 115 6.77 5.57 -14.40
N ASP A 116 7.59 5.70 -13.35
CA ASP A 116 7.31 5.13 -12.03
C ASP A 116 6.29 5.97 -11.27
N THR A 117 5.05 5.49 -11.25
CA THR A 117 3.96 6.12 -10.51
C THR A 117 3.88 5.68 -9.04
N TYR A 118 4.64 4.62 -8.66
CA TYR A 118 4.66 4.12 -7.29
C TYR A 118 5.20 5.15 -6.29
N THR A 119 6.27 5.83 -6.66
CA THR A 119 6.91 6.80 -5.75
C THR A 119 5.95 7.94 -5.42
N ALA A 120 5.29 8.51 -6.43
CA ALA A 120 4.32 9.59 -6.23
C ALA A 120 3.11 9.11 -5.38
N ASN A 121 2.61 7.90 -5.62
CA ASN A 121 1.52 7.32 -4.82
C ASN A 121 1.94 7.12 -3.36
N ARG A 122 3.12 6.54 -3.11
CA ARG A 122 3.65 6.37 -1.75
C ARG A 122 3.81 7.72 -1.06
N ASP A 123 4.41 8.67 -1.74
CA ASP A 123 4.74 9.98 -1.17
C ASP A 123 3.45 10.77 -0.87
N PHE A 124 2.39 10.59 -1.67
CA PHE A 124 1.06 11.11 -1.35
C PHE A 124 0.54 10.59 -0.01
N HIS A 125 0.53 9.28 0.20
CA HIS A 125 0.04 8.69 1.45
C HIS A 125 0.87 9.10 2.67
N LEU A 126 2.20 9.16 2.53
CA LEU A 126 3.06 9.66 3.61
C LEU A 126 2.82 11.14 3.91
N ALA A 127 2.64 11.96 2.87
CA ALA A 127 2.31 13.38 3.02
C ALA A 127 0.92 13.59 3.63
N LEU A 128 -0.08 12.75 3.27
CA LEU A 128 -1.40 12.74 3.88
C LEU A 128 -1.30 12.52 5.40
N VAL A 129 -0.52 11.52 5.82
CA VAL A 129 -0.30 11.26 7.25
C VAL A 129 0.46 12.41 7.91
N ALA A 130 1.45 13.01 7.23
CA ALA A 130 2.20 14.15 7.73
C ALA A 130 1.32 15.39 7.94
N ALA A 131 0.34 15.62 7.05
CA ALA A 131 -0.64 16.72 7.16
C ALA A 131 -1.48 16.65 8.44
N SER A 132 -1.58 15.48 9.08
CA SER A 132 -2.20 15.33 10.40
C SER A 132 -1.50 16.09 11.53
N GLY A 133 -0.25 16.55 11.32
CA GLY A 133 0.60 17.16 12.34
C GLY A 133 1.04 16.21 13.47
N ASN A 134 0.72 14.90 13.38
CA ASN A 134 1.03 13.94 14.44
C ASN A 134 2.33 13.15 14.12
N PRO A 135 3.46 13.44 14.83
CA PRO A 135 4.73 12.80 14.54
C PRO A 135 4.77 11.30 14.87
N HIS A 136 3.84 10.80 15.68
CA HIS A 136 3.74 9.37 15.97
C HIS A 136 3.13 8.64 14.78
N LEU A 137 2.06 9.18 14.17
CA LEU A 137 1.45 8.60 12.97
C LEU A 137 2.43 8.60 11.80
N VAL A 138 3.23 9.66 11.61
CA VAL A 138 4.26 9.73 10.57
C VAL A 138 5.26 8.58 10.72
N ARG A 139 5.82 8.38 11.91
CA ARG A 139 6.76 7.27 12.15
C ARG A 139 6.15 5.89 11.90
N PHE A 140 4.90 5.70 12.27
CA PHE A 140 4.20 4.44 11.97
C PHE A 140 4.01 4.26 10.47
N ALA A 141 3.53 5.28 9.76
CA ALA A 141 3.31 5.22 8.31
C ALA A 141 4.59 4.87 7.55
N GLU A 142 5.73 5.46 7.92
CA GLU A 142 7.02 5.15 7.30
C GLU A 142 7.39 3.66 7.41
N THR A 143 7.01 2.98 8.50
CA THR A 143 7.26 1.54 8.66
C THR A 143 6.34 0.66 7.84
N LEU A 144 5.15 1.15 7.49
CA LEU A 144 4.15 0.41 6.72
C LEU A 144 4.44 0.41 5.22
N TRP A 145 5.15 1.42 4.73
CA TRP A 145 5.58 1.52 3.34
C TRP A 145 6.92 0.81 3.13
N VAL A 146 6.94 -0.51 3.31
CA VAL A 146 8.13 -1.32 3.04
C VAL A 146 8.41 -1.29 1.54
N PRO A 147 9.48 -0.61 1.08
CA PRO A 147 9.64 -0.20 -0.32
C PRO A 147 9.58 -1.37 -1.31
N ARG A 148 10.07 -2.54 -0.92
CA ARG A 148 10.20 -3.70 -1.81
C ARG A 148 8.85 -4.35 -2.13
N ILE A 149 8.05 -4.64 -1.10
CA ILE A 149 6.78 -5.36 -1.26
C ILE A 149 5.71 -4.42 -1.82
N ALA A 150 5.59 -3.22 -1.25
CA ALA A 150 4.61 -2.24 -1.67
C ALA A 150 4.80 -1.88 -3.16
N ARG A 151 6.06 -1.63 -3.59
CA ARG A 151 6.37 -1.37 -5.00
C ARG A 151 5.96 -2.52 -5.91
N ARG A 152 6.21 -3.77 -5.50
CA ARG A 152 5.84 -4.95 -6.26
C ARG A 152 4.33 -5.06 -6.47
N ILE A 153 3.56 -4.92 -5.40
CA ILE A 153 2.12 -5.05 -5.46
C ILE A 153 1.53 -3.90 -6.26
N TYR A 154 1.98 -2.68 -6.01
CA TYR A 154 1.62 -1.53 -6.82
C TYR A 154 1.89 -1.76 -8.32
N SER A 155 3.08 -2.28 -8.68
CA SER A 155 3.42 -2.57 -10.07
C SER A 155 2.52 -3.63 -10.71
N LEU A 156 2.00 -4.59 -9.92
CA LEU A 156 1.04 -5.58 -10.41
C LEU A 156 -0.36 -4.97 -10.62
N GLN A 157 -0.73 -3.99 -9.81
CA GLN A 157 -2.03 -3.32 -9.88
C GLN A 157 -2.04 -2.16 -10.90
N ALA A 158 -0.91 -1.47 -11.06
CA ALA A 158 -0.73 -0.33 -11.95
C ALA A 158 -0.42 -0.70 -13.41
N VAL A 159 -0.69 -1.96 -13.81
CA VAL A 159 -0.54 -2.40 -15.22
C VAL A 159 -1.51 -1.64 -16.14
N ASP A 160 -2.67 -1.24 -15.61
CA ASP A 160 -3.64 -0.43 -16.32
C ASP A 160 -3.45 1.06 -15.96
N PRO A 161 -3.06 1.91 -16.93
CA PRO A 161 -2.97 3.35 -16.71
C PRO A 161 -4.26 3.99 -16.21
N GLY A 162 -5.43 3.50 -16.65
CA GLY A 162 -6.74 3.98 -16.21
C GLY A 162 -6.96 3.78 -14.72
N ARG A 163 -6.45 2.69 -14.13
CA ARG A 163 -6.50 2.46 -12.69
C ARG A 163 -5.66 3.47 -11.91
N VAL A 164 -4.47 3.80 -12.41
CA VAL A 164 -3.61 4.79 -11.75
C VAL A 164 -4.25 6.18 -11.77
N LEU A 165 -4.92 6.53 -12.87
CA LEU A 165 -5.69 7.79 -12.98
C LEU A 165 -6.88 7.80 -12.02
N ALA A 166 -7.61 6.68 -11.89
CA ALA A 166 -8.71 6.56 -10.92
C ALA A 166 -8.21 6.74 -9.47
N TRP A 167 -7.05 6.19 -9.12
CA TRP A 167 -6.44 6.45 -7.81
C TRP A 167 -6.09 7.93 -7.60
N ALA A 168 -5.59 8.60 -8.64
CA ALA A 168 -5.32 10.04 -8.57
C ALA A 168 -6.60 10.87 -8.41
N ASP A 169 -7.71 10.42 -8.99
CA ASP A 169 -9.03 11.06 -8.80
C ASP A 169 -9.55 10.84 -7.37
N ASP A 170 -9.36 9.66 -6.81
CA ASP A 170 -9.68 9.41 -5.39
C ASP A 170 -8.82 10.27 -4.45
N HIS A 171 -7.54 10.44 -4.75
CA HIS A 171 -6.65 11.31 -3.99
C HIS A 171 -7.13 12.78 -4.03
N ASP A 172 -7.58 13.29 -5.19
CA ASP A 172 -8.17 14.64 -5.26
C ASP A 172 -9.40 14.78 -4.39
N ARG A 173 -10.31 13.81 -4.40
CA ARG A 173 -11.51 13.81 -3.54
C ARG A 173 -11.15 13.85 -2.05
N ILE A 174 -10.12 13.10 -1.64
CA ILE A 174 -9.62 13.11 -0.26
C ILE A 174 -9.08 14.50 0.10
N VAL A 175 -8.28 15.10 -0.78
CA VAL A 175 -7.69 16.44 -0.55
C VAL A 175 -8.76 17.52 -0.54
N ASP A 176 -9.79 17.41 -1.39
CA ASP A 176 -10.94 18.33 -1.39
C ASP A 176 -11.68 18.27 -0.04
N ALA A 177 -11.99 17.08 0.47
CA ALA A 177 -12.61 16.92 1.78
C ALA A 177 -11.74 17.50 2.92
N ILE A 178 -10.41 17.35 2.85
CA ILE A 178 -9.47 17.98 3.80
C ILE A 178 -9.55 19.51 3.70
N ALA A 179 -9.55 20.08 2.49
CA ALA A 179 -9.60 21.50 2.27
C ALA A 179 -10.94 22.13 2.71
N GLU A 180 -12.02 21.36 2.63
CA GLU A 180 -13.36 21.73 3.12
C GLU A 180 -13.55 21.50 4.62
N THR A 181 -12.49 21.04 5.31
CA THR A 181 -12.50 20.71 6.76
C THR A 181 -13.49 19.60 7.14
N ASP A 182 -13.93 18.79 6.16
CA ASP A 182 -14.80 17.63 6.41
C ASP A 182 -13.94 16.39 6.75
N GLY A 183 -13.58 16.28 8.02
CA GLY A 183 -12.73 15.19 8.51
C GLY A 183 -13.40 13.82 8.43
N ASP A 184 -14.73 13.75 8.53
CA ASP A 184 -15.46 12.48 8.43
C ASP A 184 -15.48 11.98 7.00
N LEU A 185 -15.73 12.86 6.04
CA LEU A 185 -15.65 12.54 4.62
C LEU A 185 -14.22 12.18 4.21
N ALA A 186 -13.20 12.95 4.63
CA ALA A 186 -11.81 12.66 4.34
C ALA A 186 -11.40 11.26 4.84
N ALA A 187 -11.83 10.89 6.05
CA ALA A 187 -11.57 9.56 6.61
C ALA A 187 -12.29 8.45 5.83
N ALA A 188 -13.55 8.64 5.48
CA ALA A 188 -14.33 7.67 4.72
C ALA A 188 -13.72 7.42 3.34
N LEU A 189 -13.41 8.48 2.59
CA LEU A 189 -12.78 8.38 1.26
C LEU A 189 -11.40 7.72 1.32
N THR A 190 -10.58 8.05 2.33
CA THR A 190 -9.26 7.43 2.51
C THR A 190 -9.40 5.93 2.77
N ARG A 191 -10.35 5.51 3.62
CA ARG A 191 -10.63 4.10 3.89
C ARG A 191 -11.07 3.37 2.64
N GLU A 192 -12.02 3.92 1.90
CA GLU A 192 -12.55 3.36 0.66
C GLU A 192 -11.43 3.17 -0.37
N HIS A 193 -10.63 4.21 -0.59
CA HIS A 193 -9.51 4.19 -1.52
C HIS A 193 -8.51 3.08 -1.21
N ILE A 194 -8.07 2.94 0.05
CA ILE A 194 -7.11 1.90 0.43
C ILE A 194 -7.76 0.51 0.33
N ALA A 195 -9.01 0.37 0.77
CA ALA A 195 -9.74 -0.89 0.73
C ALA A 195 -10.02 -1.39 -0.70
N ALA A 196 -10.20 -0.48 -1.66
CA ALA A 196 -10.41 -0.82 -3.08
C ALA A 196 -9.17 -1.41 -3.77
N SER A 197 -8.01 -1.34 -3.12
CA SER A 197 -6.73 -1.85 -3.67
C SER A 197 -6.10 -2.90 -2.75
N PRO A 198 -6.80 -4.02 -2.45
CA PRO A 198 -6.25 -5.07 -1.62
C PRO A 198 -5.06 -5.75 -2.31
N PRO A 199 -4.17 -6.38 -1.55
CA PRO A 199 -3.14 -7.24 -2.11
C PRO A 199 -3.72 -8.37 -2.97
N PRO A 200 -2.94 -8.92 -3.93
CA PRO A 200 -3.41 -10.04 -4.73
C PRO A 200 -3.68 -11.27 -3.86
N SER A 201 -4.80 -11.95 -4.16
CA SER A 201 -5.27 -13.16 -3.49
C SER A 201 -4.29 -14.34 -3.65
N GLY A 202 -4.15 -15.16 -2.61
CA GLY A 202 -3.41 -16.42 -2.68
C GLY A 202 -2.66 -16.87 -1.42
N ASP A 203 -2.85 -16.23 -0.25
CA ASP A 203 -2.24 -16.65 1.01
C ASP A 203 -3.33 -17.14 2.00
N PRO A 204 -3.11 -18.25 2.75
CA PRO A 204 -4.04 -18.73 3.78
C PRO A 204 -4.34 -17.72 4.90
N GLY A 205 -3.45 -16.74 5.15
CA GLY A 205 -3.69 -15.61 6.06
C GLY A 205 -4.68 -14.58 5.52
N GLU A 206 -4.88 -14.54 4.21
CA GLU A 206 -5.76 -13.64 3.49
C GLU A 206 -7.23 -13.79 3.90
N ALA A 207 -7.74 -15.02 3.93
CA ALA A 207 -9.14 -15.30 4.25
C ALA A 207 -9.50 -14.88 5.69
N ALA A 208 -8.55 -15.00 6.62
CA ALA A 208 -8.74 -14.59 8.01
C ALA A 208 -8.75 -13.05 8.17
N LEU A 209 -7.86 -12.34 7.46
CA LEU A 209 -7.73 -10.88 7.53
C LEU A 209 -8.81 -10.18 6.71
N SER A 210 -9.15 -10.67 5.52
CA SER A 210 -10.24 -10.15 4.70
C SER A 210 -11.57 -10.26 5.45
N GLY A 211 -11.90 -11.40 6.00
CA GLY A 211 -13.11 -11.60 6.78
C GLY A 211 -13.15 -10.84 8.13
N GLN A 212 -12.00 -10.43 8.69
CA GLN A 212 -11.96 -9.52 9.84
C GLN A 212 -12.19 -8.07 9.42
N LEU A 213 -11.62 -7.66 8.27
CA LEU A 213 -11.79 -6.31 7.75
C LEU A 213 -13.21 -6.05 7.29
N ASP A 214 -13.84 -7.01 6.59
CA ASP A 214 -15.24 -6.94 6.17
C ASP A 214 -16.16 -6.75 7.38
N ARG A 215 -15.91 -7.49 8.47
CA ARG A 215 -16.66 -7.33 9.73
C ARG A 215 -16.43 -5.98 10.40
N GLN A 216 -15.24 -5.38 10.30
CA GLN A 216 -14.97 -4.04 10.83
C GLN A 216 -15.61 -2.95 9.98
N LEU A 217 -15.64 -3.13 8.66
CA LEU A 217 -16.31 -2.20 7.74
C LEU A 217 -17.83 -2.22 7.92
N GLU A 218 -18.42 -3.41 8.10
CA GLU A 218 -19.87 -3.57 8.35
C GLU A 218 -20.28 -3.18 9.79
N GLY A 219 -19.36 -3.22 10.75
CA GLY A 219 -19.61 -2.88 12.15
C GLY A 219 -19.69 -1.38 12.43
N ASP A 220 -18.95 -0.58 11.67
CA ASP A 220 -18.93 0.88 11.81
C ASP A 220 -20.22 1.55 11.28
N ASP A 221 -20.87 0.92 10.28
CA ASP A 221 -22.16 1.38 9.75
C ASP A 221 -23.36 1.19 10.72
N ARG A 222 -23.18 0.39 11.78
CA ARG A 222 -24.24 0.12 12.78
C ARG A 222 -24.16 1.01 14.00
N ALA A 223 -23.15 1.82 14.17
CA ALA A 223 -23.05 2.84 15.21
C ALA A 223 -23.67 4.17 14.75
N GLY A 224 -24.92 4.14 14.36
CA GLY A 224 -25.75 5.33 14.21
C GLY A 224 -25.93 6.04 15.56
N PRO A 225 -26.24 7.35 15.59
CA PRO A 225 -26.33 8.14 16.81
C PRO A 225 -27.48 7.60 17.69
N GLY A 226 -27.13 6.66 18.56
CA GLY A 226 -28.05 6.06 19.52
C GLY A 226 -28.34 7.02 20.64
N GLY A 227 -29.60 7.46 20.68
CA GLY A 227 -30.44 7.76 21.78
C GLY A 227 -29.85 8.47 23.01
N GLY A 228 -30.19 9.75 23.16
CA GLY A 228 -30.06 10.44 24.41
C GLY A 228 -30.69 9.63 25.56
N ALA A 229 -29.91 9.27 26.54
CA ALA A 229 -30.40 8.78 27.79
C ALA A 229 -30.91 10.01 28.60
N ASP A 230 -32.22 10.10 28.74
CA ASP A 230 -32.88 10.93 29.73
C ASP A 230 -32.27 10.68 31.12
N VAL A 231 -31.63 11.68 31.66
CA VAL A 231 -31.22 11.69 33.05
C VAL A 231 -32.41 12.21 33.84
N ASP A 232 -33.26 11.28 34.27
CA ASP A 232 -34.37 11.55 35.17
C ASP A 232 -33.83 11.97 36.54
N ALA A 233 -34.15 13.18 36.91
CA ALA A 233 -33.81 13.78 38.19
C ALA A 233 -34.70 13.17 39.28
N ALA A 234 -34.12 12.48 40.25
CA ALA A 234 -34.81 12.14 41.49
C ALA A 234 -34.66 13.28 42.52
N PRO A 235 -35.74 13.73 43.17
CA PRO A 235 -35.67 14.76 44.19
C PRO A 235 -35.23 14.18 45.54
N GLY A 236 -34.50 15.00 46.30
CA GLY A 236 -33.96 14.68 47.59
C GLY A 236 -34.94 14.38 48.69
N GLN A 237 -34.44 13.74 49.74
CA GLN A 237 -34.95 13.88 51.11
C GLN A 237 -33.83 13.62 52.13
N VAL A 238 -33.78 14.62 53.05
CA VAL A 238 -33.28 14.71 54.43
C VAL A 238 -31.77 14.82 54.59
#